data_1f4ef5acf0edd4286546d2fba3cbd200
#
_entry.id   1f4ef5acf0edd4286546d2fba3cbd200
#
_cell.length_a   1.000
_cell.length_b   1.000
_cell.length_c   1.000
_cell.angle_alpha   90.00
_cell.angle_beta   90.00
_cell.angle_gamma   90.00
#
_symmetry.space_group_name_H-M   'P 1'
#
loop_
_entity.id
_entity.type
_entity.pdbx_description
1 polymer ?
#
loop_
_entity_poly.entity_id
_entity_poly.type
_entity_poly.pdbx_seq_one_letter_code
_entity_poly.pdbx_strand_id
1 'polypeptide(L)'
;MNKFKLLIATLLFLHTIQSQSVESSRRNAITNAISDTSPGVASINVTQIQRYSVNPWYEQFQRDPLFSQLFPSELNLREVKSSGSGVVISPDGYIVTNDHVVENASKIIVTLPGGNEYEAEVIGVDQLTDLALLKLDGDNFPYVKVGDSDKLIIGEWVVALGNPFGLFDVNQQPTATVGIISGKNMDFGQQGSHVFQDMIQTDAAINPGNSGGPLVNVKGEVIGINTFIYTGSRNKQGSIGIGFAIPMNRALRIVKELRSKGKIVRGFNLGIRGQSLDSRTARLWRMKSNNGVIIAQIAPNSPADKAKLQYMDVILSVENKNVSSLQDIYEIIAVLDLRPGDRISIKLWREGRIINRYLILDSL
;
A
#
# COMPACT_ATOMS: atom_id res chain seq x y z
N MET A 1 32.96 -41.19 -50.03
CA MET A 1 32.79 -41.23 -48.56
C MET A 1 32.80 -39.84 -47.88
N ASN A 2 33.46 -38.84 -48.41
CA ASN A 2 33.56 -37.53 -47.77
C ASN A 2 32.32 -36.61 -47.87
N LYS A 3 31.56 -36.66 -48.98
CA LYS A 3 30.39 -35.79 -49.16
C LYS A 3 29.21 -36.13 -48.25
N PHE A 4 29.02 -37.43 -47.93
CA PHE A 4 27.93 -37.87 -47.02
C PHE A 4 28.23 -37.53 -45.56
N LYS A 5 29.50 -37.61 -45.11
CA LYS A 5 29.90 -37.18 -43.77
C LYS A 5 29.77 -35.68 -43.58
N LEU A 6 30.06 -34.89 -44.63
CA LEU A 6 29.91 -33.45 -44.63
C LEU A 6 28.44 -33.04 -44.53
N LEU A 7 27.53 -33.74 -45.25
CA LEU A 7 26.09 -33.48 -45.21
C LEU A 7 25.49 -33.77 -43.86
N ILE A 8 25.89 -34.88 -43.20
CA ILE A 8 25.45 -35.24 -41.86
C ILE A 8 25.95 -34.25 -40.82
N ALA A 9 27.22 -33.79 -40.92
CA ALA A 9 27.79 -32.78 -40.04
C ALA A 9 27.05 -31.41 -40.16
N THR A 10 26.72 -31.03 -41.42
CA THR A 10 25.95 -29.80 -41.67
C THR A 10 24.53 -29.86 -41.14
N LEU A 11 23.85 -31.01 -41.29
CA LEU A 11 22.50 -31.25 -40.74
C LEU A 11 22.48 -31.23 -39.19
N LEU A 12 23.49 -31.89 -38.57
CA LEU A 12 23.65 -31.84 -37.11
C LEU A 12 23.95 -30.43 -36.61
N PHE A 13 24.76 -29.64 -37.32
CA PHE A 13 25.06 -28.27 -36.96
C PHE A 13 23.87 -27.34 -37.13
N LEU A 14 23.04 -27.52 -38.17
CA LEU A 14 21.80 -26.80 -38.35
C LEU A 14 20.75 -27.15 -37.25
N HIS A 15 20.66 -28.41 -36.81
CA HIS A 15 19.78 -28.81 -35.72
C HIS A 15 20.20 -28.20 -34.38
N THR A 16 21.52 -28.14 -34.10
CA THR A 16 22.01 -27.51 -32.85
C THR A 16 21.82 -26.00 -32.85
N ILE A 17 21.98 -25.30 -34.00
CA ILE A 17 21.69 -23.86 -34.10
C ILE A 17 20.19 -23.59 -33.90
N GLN A 18 19.31 -24.44 -34.47
CA GLN A 18 17.85 -24.26 -34.32
C GLN A 18 17.39 -24.52 -32.90
N SER A 19 17.94 -25.51 -32.21
CA SER A 19 17.61 -25.77 -30.78
C SER A 19 18.12 -24.65 -29.86
N GLN A 20 19.31 -24.11 -30.12
CA GLN A 20 19.83 -22.95 -29.39
C GLN A 20 18.97 -21.69 -29.60
N SER A 21 18.45 -21.46 -30.81
CA SER A 21 17.59 -20.32 -31.10
C SER A 21 16.24 -20.41 -30.37
N VAL A 22 15.65 -21.60 -30.28
CA VAL A 22 14.40 -21.82 -29.53
C VAL A 22 14.62 -21.64 -28.04
N GLU A 23 15.67 -22.19 -27.45
CA GLU A 23 15.97 -22.04 -26.03
C GLU A 23 16.28 -20.58 -25.68
N SER A 24 17.02 -19.86 -26.52
CA SER A 24 17.29 -18.44 -26.30
C SER A 24 16.02 -17.58 -26.41
N SER A 25 15.06 -17.96 -27.28
CA SER A 25 13.80 -17.22 -27.41
C SER A 25 12.84 -17.41 -26.23
N ARG A 26 12.98 -18.48 -25.46
CA ARG A 26 12.21 -18.72 -24.20
C ARG A 26 12.70 -17.83 -23.06
N ARG A 27 13.96 -17.42 -23.08
CA ARG A 27 14.57 -16.53 -22.09
C ARG A 27 14.52 -15.09 -22.59
N ASN A 28 13.58 -14.34 -22.04
CA ASN A 28 13.38 -12.93 -22.34
C ASN A 28 13.41 -12.09 -21.04
N ALA A 29 13.26 -10.78 -21.17
CA ALA A 29 13.28 -9.89 -20.01
C ALA A 29 12.24 -10.24 -18.95
N ILE A 30 11.04 -10.72 -19.35
CA ILE A 30 9.97 -11.12 -18.42
C ILE A 30 10.38 -12.36 -17.65
N THR A 31 10.84 -13.43 -18.33
CA THR A 31 11.23 -14.68 -17.67
C THR A 31 12.45 -14.50 -16.77
N ASN A 32 13.39 -13.62 -17.13
CA ASN A 32 14.52 -13.27 -16.28
C ASN A 32 14.06 -12.50 -15.03
N ALA A 33 13.19 -11.49 -15.20
CA ALA A 33 12.64 -10.74 -14.08
C ALA A 33 11.90 -11.65 -13.06
N ILE A 34 11.13 -12.63 -13.56
CA ILE A 34 10.47 -13.63 -12.72
C ILE A 34 11.51 -14.48 -11.97
N SER A 35 12.51 -15.00 -12.68
CA SER A 35 13.56 -15.85 -12.10
C SER A 35 14.34 -15.12 -11.01
N ASP A 36 14.69 -13.85 -11.24
CA ASP A 36 15.51 -13.05 -10.32
C ASP A 36 14.72 -12.62 -9.07
N THR A 37 13.39 -12.40 -9.22
CA THR A 37 12.57 -11.87 -8.11
C THR A 37 11.90 -12.99 -7.30
N SER A 38 11.54 -14.11 -7.92
CA SER A 38 10.78 -15.20 -7.27
C SER A 38 11.38 -15.67 -5.94
N PRO A 39 12.71 -15.79 -5.76
CA PRO A 39 13.27 -16.26 -4.47
C PRO A 39 12.91 -15.37 -3.28
N GLY A 40 12.66 -14.08 -3.49
CA GLY A 40 12.26 -13.13 -2.45
C GLY A 40 10.75 -12.93 -2.32
N VAL A 41 9.91 -13.73 -3.01
CA VAL A 41 8.46 -13.67 -2.89
C VAL A 41 7.98 -14.73 -1.91
N ALA A 42 7.27 -14.29 -0.88
CA ALA A 42 6.79 -15.14 0.20
C ALA A 42 5.29 -15.44 0.07
N SER A 43 4.87 -16.65 0.44
CA SER A 43 3.50 -16.95 0.84
C SER A 43 3.31 -16.63 2.31
N ILE A 44 2.25 -15.93 2.66
CA ILE A 44 1.90 -15.57 4.03
C ILE A 44 0.62 -16.31 4.41
N ASN A 45 0.72 -17.24 5.35
CA ASN A 45 -0.38 -18.03 5.87
C ASN A 45 -0.74 -17.52 7.27
N VAL A 46 -1.96 -17.05 7.42
CA VAL A 46 -2.46 -16.41 8.64
C VAL A 46 -3.50 -17.27 9.30
N THR A 47 -3.35 -17.48 10.60
CA THR A 47 -4.39 -18.08 11.45
C THR A 47 -5.02 -16.99 12.30
N GLN A 48 -6.34 -16.87 12.26
CA GLN A 48 -7.15 -15.96 13.09
C GLN A 48 -8.05 -16.78 14.01
N ILE A 49 -8.19 -16.32 15.25
CA ILE A 49 -9.13 -16.92 16.19
C ILE A 49 -10.39 -16.06 16.21
N GLN A 50 -11.48 -16.56 15.61
CA GLN A 50 -12.77 -15.90 15.62
C GLN A 50 -13.65 -16.46 16.73
N ARG A 51 -14.26 -15.55 17.48
CA ARG A 51 -15.29 -15.91 18.48
C ARG A 51 -16.65 -15.83 17.80
N TYR A 52 -17.42 -16.91 17.89
CA TYR A 52 -18.79 -16.91 17.42
C TYR A 52 -19.73 -17.45 18.49
N SER A 53 -20.93 -16.90 18.55
CA SER A 53 -21.97 -17.39 19.44
C SER A 53 -22.68 -18.58 18.78
N VAL A 54 -22.86 -19.67 19.51
CA VAL A 54 -23.59 -20.87 19.02
C VAL A 54 -25.09 -20.62 18.98
N ASN A 55 -25.59 -19.65 19.73
CA ASN A 55 -27.00 -19.37 19.84
C ASN A 55 -27.41 -18.23 18.90
N PRO A 56 -28.18 -18.53 17.80
CA PRO A 56 -28.65 -17.50 16.87
C PRO A 56 -29.56 -16.41 17.56
N TRP A 57 -30.21 -16.76 18.67
CA TRP A 57 -31.04 -15.85 19.41
C TRP A 57 -30.26 -14.93 20.35
N TYR A 58 -29.01 -15.26 20.66
CA TYR A 58 -28.18 -14.48 21.58
C TYR A 58 -27.93 -13.07 21.05
N GLU A 59 -27.62 -12.91 19.77
CA GLU A 59 -27.38 -11.59 19.15
C GLU A 59 -28.62 -10.69 19.22
N GLN A 60 -29.84 -11.29 19.14
CA GLN A 60 -31.09 -10.56 19.14
C GLN A 60 -31.50 -10.12 20.53
N PHE A 61 -31.15 -10.90 21.57
CA PHE A 61 -31.60 -10.67 22.96
C PHE A 61 -30.46 -10.35 23.94
N GLN A 62 -29.22 -10.21 23.50
CA GLN A 62 -28.04 -9.92 24.34
C GLN A 62 -28.16 -8.62 25.16
N ARG A 63 -29.08 -7.71 24.80
CA ARG A 63 -29.35 -6.46 25.53
C ARG A 63 -30.33 -6.62 26.67
N ASP A 64 -30.98 -7.78 26.79
CA ASP A 64 -31.88 -8.08 27.92
C ASP A 64 -31.07 -8.67 29.06
N PRO A 65 -31.02 -8.00 30.24
CA PRO A 65 -30.23 -8.45 31.37
C PRO A 65 -30.68 -9.81 31.93
N LEU A 66 -32.00 -10.14 31.86
CA LEU A 66 -32.51 -11.42 32.29
C LEU A 66 -32.13 -12.55 31.33
N PHE A 67 -32.18 -12.28 30.04
CA PHE A 67 -31.81 -13.26 29.03
C PHE A 67 -30.30 -13.59 29.11
N SER A 68 -29.41 -12.60 29.27
CA SER A 68 -27.99 -12.81 29.40
C SER A 68 -27.58 -13.57 30.67
N GLN A 69 -28.39 -13.47 31.74
CA GLN A 69 -28.16 -14.19 32.99
C GLN A 69 -28.65 -15.65 32.93
N LEU A 70 -29.74 -15.91 32.19
CA LEU A 70 -30.33 -17.25 32.07
C LEU A 70 -29.65 -18.08 30.94
N PHE A 71 -29.12 -17.42 29.95
CA PHE A 71 -28.46 -18.03 28.77
C PHE A 71 -27.11 -17.42 28.58
N PRO A 72 -26.09 -17.79 29.37
CA PRO A 72 -24.73 -17.31 29.17
C PRO A 72 -24.26 -17.72 27.76
N SER A 73 -23.59 -16.81 27.04
CA SER A 73 -23.06 -17.11 25.74
C SER A 73 -21.90 -18.12 25.85
N GLU A 74 -22.13 -19.32 25.37
CA GLU A 74 -21.00 -20.18 25.04
C GLU A 74 -20.33 -19.63 23.78
N LEU A 75 -19.23 -18.88 23.97
CA LEU A 75 -18.40 -18.40 22.90
C LEU A 75 -17.49 -19.54 22.46
N ASN A 76 -17.77 -20.07 21.28
CA ASN A 76 -16.84 -21.02 20.65
C ASN A 76 -15.76 -20.29 19.88
N LEU A 77 -14.57 -20.83 19.93
CA LEU A 77 -13.42 -20.36 19.16
C LEU A 77 -13.33 -21.18 17.87
N ARG A 78 -13.23 -20.48 16.72
CA ARG A 78 -12.98 -21.09 15.43
C ARG A 78 -11.68 -20.53 14.86
N GLU A 79 -10.80 -21.41 14.42
CA GLU A 79 -9.66 -21.03 13.61
C GLU A 79 -10.11 -20.78 12.18
N VAL A 80 -9.79 -19.59 11.66
CA VAL A 80 -9.96 -19.22 10.25
C VAL A 80 -8.59 -19.01 9.67
N LYS A 81 -8.31 -19.70 8.56
CA LYS A 81 -7.06 -19.55 7.82
C LYS A 81 -7.28 -18.69 6.59
N SER A 82 -6.37 -17.77 6.36
CA SER A 82 -6.29 -16.94 5.16
C SER A 82 -4.85 -16.93 4.64
N SER A 83 -4.69 -16.64 3.36
CA SER A 83 -3.38 -16.54 2.74
C SER A 83 -3.25 -15.29 1.89
N GLY A 84 -2.04 -14.77 1.83
CA GLY A 84 -1.62 -13.66 0.99
C GLY A 84 -0.18 -13.84 0.54
N SER A 85 0.39 -12.76 0.07
CA SER A 85 1.79 -12.73 -0.37
C SER A 85 2.59 -11.69 0.40
N GLY A 86 3.92 -11.80 0.32
CA GLY A 86 4.84 -10.82 0.87
C GLY A 86 6.10 -10.71 0.05
N VAL A 87 6.88 -9.69 0.33
CA VAL A 87 8.13 -9.38 -0.36
C VAL A 87 9.24 -9.27 0.67
N VAL A 88 10.24 -10.15 0.59
CA VAL A 88 11.46 -10.07 1.42
C VAL A 88 12.30 -8.92 0.87
N ILE A 89 12.51 -7.88 1.66
CA ILE A 89 13.21 -6.65 1.23
C ILE A 89 14.64 -6.54 1.74
N SER A 90 15.07 -7.45 2.61
CA SER A 90 16.41 -7.41 3.17
C SER A 90 16.89 -8.79 3.61
N PRO A 91 18.22 -9.04 3.60
CA PRO A 91 18.79 -10.35 3.95
C PRO A 91 18.59 -10.73 5.42
N ASP A 92 18.30 -9.79 6.29
CA ASP A 92 17.95 -10.02 7.69
C ASP A 92 16.46 -10.36 7.91
N GLY A 93 15.68 -10.62 6.82
CA GLY A 93 14.35 -11.21 6.91
C GLY A 93 13.21 -10.23 7.16
N TYR A 94 13.35 -8.94 6.80
CA TYR A 94 12.20 -8.04 6.76
C TYR A 94 11.32 -8.31 5.52
N ILE A 95 10.01 -8.38 5.76
CA ILE A 95 9.00 -8.64 4.73
C ILE A 95 7.98 -7.51 4.73
N VAL A 96 7.66 -7.00 3.54
CA VAL A 96 6.53 -6.09 3.31
C VAL A 96 5.36 -6.88 2.80
N THR A 97 4.17 -6.60 3.34
CA THR A 97 2.89 -7.14 2.88
C THR A 97 1.79 -6.10 3.07
N ASN A 98 0.54 -6.43 2.73
CA ASN A 98 -0.60 -5.59 3.09
C ASN A 98 -1.04 -5.78 4.54
N ASP A 99 -1.57 -4.72 5.16
CA ASP A 99 -2.16 -4.76 6.50
C ASP A 99 -3.33 -5.75 6.57
N HIS A 100 -4.25 -5.70 5.59
CA HIS A 100 -5.41 -6.59 5.54
C HIS A 100 -5.03 -8.08 5.43
N VAL A 101 -3.81 -8.43 4.99
CA VAL A 101 -3.32 -9.82 4.95
C VAL A 101 -3.04 -10.34 6.34
N VAL A 102 -2.55 -9.49 7.25
CA VAL A 102 -2.13 -9.87 8.61
C VAL A 102 -3.08 -9.38 9.70
N GLU A 103 -4.17 -8.73 9.31
CA GLU A 103 -5.15 -8.18 10.23
C GLU A 103 -5.72 -9.27 11.14
N ASN A 104 -5.80 -9.00 12.45
CA ASN A 104 -6.29 -9.92 13.49
C ASN A 104 -5.57 -11.29 13.52
N ALA A 105 -4.34 -11.39 13.00
CA ALA A 105 -3.55 -12.60 13.04
C ALA A 105 -3.22 -13.02 14.49
N SER A 106 -3.50 -14.28 14.83
CA SER A 106 -3.00 -14.92 16.05
C SER A 106 -1.67 -15.64 15.80
N LYS A 107 -1.43 -16.06 14.55
CA LYS A 107 -0.20 -16.69 14.10
C LYS A 107 0.03 -16.39 12.62
N ILE A 108 1.27 -16.11 12.24
CA ILE A 108 1.69 -15.87 10.88
C ILE A 108 2.81 -16.83 10.53
N ILE A 109 2.59 -17.66 9.51
CA ILE A 109 3.60 -18.54 8.93
C ILE A 109 3.93 -18.04 7.54
N VAL A 110 5.20 -17.80 7.31
CA VAL A 110 5.75 -17.38 6.02
C VAL A 110 6.44 -18.57 5.37
N THR A 111 6.03 -18.90 4.15
CA THR A 111 6.68 -19.94 3.35
C THR A 111 7.46 -19.28 2.22
N LEU A 112 8.76 -19.59 2.12
CA LEU A 112 9.62 -19.14 1.01
C LEU A 112 9.71 -20.21 -0.09
N PRO A 113 10.09 -19.85 -1.33
CA PRO A 113 10.34 -20.80 -2.40
C PRO A 113 11.27 -21.92 -1.97
N GLY A 114 10.88 -23.18 -2.29
CA GLY A 114 11.54 -24.39 -1.79
C GLY A 114 10.89 -24.97 -0.53
N GLY A 115 9.81 -24.36 0.00
CA GLY A 115 8.96 -24.93 1.05
C GLY A 115 9.46 -24.69 2.49
N ASN A 116 10.47 -23.86 2.70
CA ASN A 116 10.92 -23.50 4.04
C ASN A 116 9.90 -22.58 4.72
N GLU A 117 9.44 -22.98 5.91
CA GLU A 117 8.48 -22.24 6.72
C GLU A 117 9.15 -21.52 7.89
N TYR A 118 8.69 -20.31 8.16
CA TYR A 118 9.18 -19.47 9.26
C TYR A 118 7.97 -18.84 9.97
N GLU A 119 8.03 -18.78 11.29
CA GLU A 119 7.11 -17.94 12.05
C GLU A 119 7.54 -16.48 11.94
N ALA A 120 6.59 -15.58 11.65
CA ALA A 120 6.87 -14.16 11.46
C ALA A 120 6.29 -13.33 12.58
N GLU A 121 7.06 -12.35 13.04
CA GLU A 121 6.65 -11.31 13.97
C GLU A 121 6.15 -10.07 13.21
N VAL A 122 5.06 -9.46 13.67
CA VAL A 122 4.58 -8.16 13.15
C VAL A 122 5.36 -7.05 13.83
N ILE A 123 6.26 -6.39 13.10
CA ILE A 123 7.01 -5.22 13.60
C ILE A 123 6.11 -4.00 13.72
N GLY A 124 5.17 -3.85 12.78
CA GLY A 124 4.19 -2.79 12.82
C GLY A 124 3.32 -2.79 11.57
N VAL A 125 2.20 -2.09 11.68
CA VAL A 125 1.22 -1.94 10.61
C VAL A 125 0.91 -0.47 10.35
N ASP A 126 0.54 -0.19 9.12
CA ASP A 126 -0.02 1.08 8.70
C ASP A 126 -1.37 0.84 8.02
N GLN A 127 -2.41 0.80 8.82
CA GLN A 127 -3.77 0.58 8.34
C GLN A 127 -4.18 1.59 7.27
N LEU A 128 -3.75 2.86 7.39
CA LEU A 128 -4.16 3.88 6.43
C LEU A 128 -3.64 3.61 5.01
N THR A 129 -2.41 3.12 4.88
CA THR A 129 -1.80 2.81 3.57
C THR A 129 -1.90 1.33 3.19
N ASP A 130 -2.57 0.51 4.00
CA ASP A 130 -2.69 -0.93 3.81
C ASP A 130 -1.33 -1.64 3.69
N LEU A 131 -0.39 -1.32 4.60
CA LEU A 131 0.94 -1.92 4.64
C LEU A 131 1.27 -2.49 6.02
N ALA A 132 1.97 -3.62 6.03
CA ALA A 132 2.55 -4.24 7.22
C ALA A 132 4.01 -4.59 7.01
N LEU A 133 4.81 -4.50 8.08
CA LEU A 133 6.19 -4.94 8.13
C LEU A 133 6.30 -6.14 9.07
N LEU A 134 6.78 -7.25 8.51
CA LEU A 134 7.04 -8.48 9.26
C LEU A 134 8.54 -8.71 9.40
N LYS A 135 8.93 -9.57 10.35
CA LYS A 135 10.29 -9.98 10.60
C LYS A 135 10.35 -11.51 10.77
N LEU A 136 11.22 -12.15 10.03
CA LEU A 136 11.62 -13.54 10.23
C LEU A 136 12.84 -13.61 11.15
N ASP A 137 12.90 -14.63 12.00
CA ASP A 137 14.10 -14.91 12.75
C ASP A 137 15.14 -15.60 11.84
N GLY A 138 16.38 -15.09 11.86
CA GLY A 138 17.47 -15.56 11.02
C GLY A 138 18.08 -14.47 10.14
N ASP A 139 18.99 -14.90 9.27
CA ASP A 139 19.72 -14.06 8.32
C ASP A 139 19.95 -14.79 6.98
N ASN A 140 20.58 -14.09 6.02
CA ASN A 140 20.87 -14.61 4.67
C ASN A 140 19.63 -15.04 3.86
N PHE A 141 18.48 -14.41 4.13
CA PHE A 141 17.29 -14.64 3.33
C PHE A 141 17.46 -14.12 1.90
N PRO A 142 16.90 -14.82 0.89
CA PRO A 142 16.79 -14.25 -0.45
C PRO A 142 15.88 -13.02 -0.40
N TYR A 143 16.31 -11.93 -1.00
CA TYR A 143 15.56 -10.68 -1.00
C TYR A 143 15.51 -10.07 -2.40
N VAL A 144 14.50 -9.22 -2.62
CA VAL A 144 14.26 -8.61 -3.93
C VAL A 144 15.10 -7.35 -4.13
N LYS A 145 15.34 -7.03 -5.40
CA LYS A 145 15.86 -5.73 -5.80
C LYS A 145 14.71 -4.71 -5.84
N VAL A 146 14.89 -3.58 -5.19
CA VAL A 146 13.90 -2.49 -5.18
C VAL A 146 14.16 -1.52 -6.33
N GLY A 147 13.09 -1.18 -7.07
CA GLY A 147 13.09 -0.18 -8.14
C GLY A 147 12.59 1.19 -7.69
N ASP A 148 12.63 2.14 -8.60
CA ASP A 148 12.17 3.52 -8.38
C ASP A 148 10.78 3.72 -9.02
N SER A 149 9.75 3.72 -8.19
CA SER A 149 8.36 3.88 -8.65
C SER A 149 8.00 5.27 -9.16
N ASP A 150 8.86 6.28 -8.98
CA ASP A 150 8.62 7.62 -9.52
C ASP A 150 9.01 7.71 -11.02
N LYS A 151 9.81 6.74 -11.52
CA LYS A 151 10.30 6.68 -12.90
C LYS A 151 9.48 5.78 -13.83
N LEU A 152 8.32 5.33 -13.42
CA LEU A 152 7.47 4.44 -14.21
C LEU A 152 7.01 5.08 -15.53
N ILE A 153 6.93 4.25 -16.57
CA ILE A 153 6.45 4.63 -17.90
C ILE A 153 5.15 3.87 -18.18
N ILE A 154 4.09 4.60 -18.55
CA ILE A 154 2.83 3.95 -18.97
C ILE A 154 3.11 3.14 -20.24
N GLY A 155 2.67 1.87 -20.23
CA GLY A 155 2.93 0.91 -21.31
C GLY A 155 4.17 0.02 -21.09
N GLU A 156 4.99 0.24 -20.06
CA GLU A 156 6.09 -0.67 -19.76
C GLU A 156 5.57 -2.01 -19.20
N TRP A 157 6.26 -3.10 -19.59
CA TRP A 157 5.92 -4.44 -19.12
C TRP A 157 6.18 -4.61 -17.63
N VAL A 158 5.21 -5.24 -16.97
CA VAL A 158 5.30 -5.59 -15.55
C VAL A 158 4.82 -7.01 -15.29
N VAL A 159 5.27 -7.58 -14.19
CA VAL A 159 4.89 -8.89 -13.69
C VAL A 159 4.37 -8.74 -12.26
N ALA A 160 3.18 -9.23 -12.01
CA ALA A 160 2.69 -9.40 -10.64
C ALA A 160 2.99 -10.83 -10.18
N LEU A 161 3.68 -10.95 -9.03
CA LEU A 161 4.00 -12.23 -8.41
C LEU A 161 3.22 -12.38 -7.11
N GLY A 162 2.88 -13.64 -6.76
CA GLY A 162 2.19 -13.92 -5.50
C GLY A 162 1.71 -15.34 -5.37
N ASN A 163 0.82 -15.56 -4.38
CA ASN A 163 0.23 -16.86 -4.07
C ASN A 163 -1.29 -16.85 -4.25
N PRO A 164 -1.81 -16.69 -5.48
CA PRO A 164 -3.25 -16.69 -5.69
C PRO A 164 -3.85 -18.03 -5.27
N PHE A 165 -4.94 -17.97 -4.49
CA PHE A 165 -5.68 -19.15 -4.04
C PHE A 165 -4.88 -20.18 -3.24
N GLY A 166 -3.74 -19.80 -2.64
CA GLY A 166 -2.89 -20.73 -1.88
C GLY A 166 -2.12 -21.73 -2.74
N LEU A 167 -1.95 -21.51 -4.04
CA LEU A 167 -1.26 -22.43 -4.96
C LEU A 167 0.22 -22.65 -4.64
N PHE A 168 0.82 -21.76 -3.84
CA PHE A 168 2.20 -21.89 -3.36
C PHE A 168 2.41 -23.20 -2.60
N ASP A 169 1.41 -23.62 -1.84
CA ASP A 169 1.48 -24.88 -1.07
C ASP A 169 1.57 -26.13 -1.97
N VAL A 170 1.16 -26.00 -3.24
CA VAL A 170 1.18 -27.11 -4.21
C VAL A 170 2.52 -27.21 -4.94
N ASN A 171 3.09 -26.09 -5.38
CA ASN A 171 4.27 -26.07 -6.25
C ASN A 171 5.49 -25.37 -5.64
N GLN A 172 5.34 -24.76 -4.45
CA GLN A 172 6.38 -24.05 -3.71
C GLN A 172 7.06 -22.93 -4.53
N GLN A 173 6.30 -22.34 -5.44
CA GLN A 173 6.75 -21.25 -6.30
C GLN A 173 5.66 -20.18 -6.44
N PRO A 174 6.01 -18.90 -6.53
CA PRO A 174 5.02 -17.85 -6.77
C PRO A 174 4.42 -17.98 -8.17
N THR A 175 3.14 -17.68 -8.26
CA THR A 175 2.45 -17.55 -9.55
C THR A 175 2.75 -16.17 -10.15
N ALA A 176 2.98 -16.14 -11.47
CA ALA A 176 3.26 -14.91 -12.21
C ALA A 176 2.13 -14.58 -13.17
N THR A 177 1.72 -13.31 -13.21
CA THR A 177 0.85 -12.74 -14.23
C THR A 177 1.55 -11.55 -14.88
N VAL A 178 1.39 -11.40 -16.19
CA VAL A 178 2.08 -10.37 -16.98
C VAL A 178 1.07 -9.35 -17.49
N GLY A 179 1.48 -8.10 -17.49
CA GLY A 179 0.71 -6.97 -18.03
C GLY A 179 1.61 -5.76 -18.26
N ILE A 180 1.01 -4.59 -18.28
CA ILE A 180 1.70 -3.31 -18.43
C ILE A 180 1.30 -2.34 -17.29
N ILE A 181 2.05 -1.27 -17.13
CA ILE A 181 1.59 -0.10 -16.37
C ILE A 181 0.50 0.58 -17.20
N SER A 182 -0.75 0.47 -16.75
CA SER A 182 -1.92 1.08 -17.41
C SER A 182 -2.12 2.53 -16.98
N GLY A 183 -1.71 2.89 -15.78
CA GLY A 183 -1.81 4.24 -15.21
C GLY A 183 -0.89 4.41 -14.01
N LYS A 184 -0.66 5.66 -13.64
CA LYS A 184 0.10 6.03 -12.44
C LYS A 184 -0.53 7.24 -11.77
N ASN A 185 -0.17 7.47 -10.50
CA ASN A 185 -0.71 8.56 -9.69
C ASN A 185 -2.24 8.53 -9.61
N MET A 186 -2.81 7.32 -9.46
CA MET A 186 -4.26 7.13 -9.36
C MET A 186 -4.71 7.35 -7.93
N ASP A 187 -5.54 8.38 -7.71
CA ASP A 187 -6.06 8.75 -6.39
C ASP A 187 -7.52 8.30 -6.25
N PHE A 188 -7.78 7.37 -5.34
CA PHE A 188 -9.13 6.88 -5.01
C PHE A 188 -9.68 7.49 -3.72
N GLY A 189 -8.87 8.30 -3.02
CA GLY A 189 -9.23 8.86 -1.73
C GLY A 189 -9.36 7.80 -0.63
N GLN A 190 -10.18 8.09 0.37
CA GLN A 190 -10.41 7.19 1.48
C GLN A 190 -11.48 6.15 1.11
N GLN A 191 -11.16 4.87 1.34
CA GLN A 191 -12.07 3.74 1.18
C GLN A 191 -12.05 2.90 2.47
N GLY A 192 -13.08 3.02 3.28
CA GLY A 192 -13.09 2.41 4.62
C GLY A 192 -12.02 3.02 5.52
N SER A 193 -11.13 2.19 6.05
CA SER A 193 -9.98 2.60 6.88
C SER A 193 -8.72 2.95 6.07
N HIS A 194 -8.72 2.71 4.76
CA HIS A 194 -7.54 2.88 3.91
C HIS A 194 -7.63 4.14 3.04
N VAL A 195 -6.48 4.71 2.69
CA VAL A 195 -6.33 5.83 1.74
C VAL A 195 -5.44 5.38 0.59
N PHE A 196 -6.05 5.22 -0.57
CA PHE A 196 -5.37 4.80 -1.79
C PHE A 196 -5.00 6.00 -2.65
N GLN A 197 -3.72 6.36 -2.63
CA GLN A 197 -3.16 7.49 -3.35
C GLN A 197 -1.93 7.10 -4.15
N ASP A 198 -1.68 7.85 -5.22
CA ASP A 198 -0.55 7.66 -6.12
C ASP A 198 -0.45 6.23 -6.67
N MET A 199 -1.57 5.48 -6.66
CA MET A 199 -1.58 4.06 -6.99
C MET A 199 -1.10 3.82 -8.41
N ILE A 200 -0.37 2.71 -8.59
CA ILE A 200 0.01 2.17 -9.90
C ILE A 200 -1.13 1.31 -10.40
N GLN A 201 -1.65 1.59 -11.60
CA GLN A 201 -2.63 0.73 -12.27
C GLN A 201 -1.91 -0.22 -13.25
N THR A 202 -2.33 -1.48 -13.27
CA THR A 202 -1.85 -2.51 -14.20
C THR A 202 -3.01 -3.38 -14.70
N ASP A 203 -2.87 -3.94 -15.89
CA ASP A 203 -3.74 -4.98 -16.42
C ASP A 203 -3.21 -6.40 -16.15
N ALA A 204 -2.02 -6.52 -15.55
CA ALA A 204 -1.59 -7.79 -14.95
C ALA A 204 -2.65 -8.28 -13.96
N ALA A 205 -3.06 -9.54 -14.07
CA ALA A 205 -4.15 -10.07 -13.26
C ALA A 205 -3.76 -10.11 -11.76
N ILE A 206 -4.40 -9.26 -10.96
CA ILE A 206 -4.33 -9.29 -9.50
C ILE A 206 -5.55 -10.05 -9.00
N ASN A 207 -5.31 -11.16 -8.31
CA ASN A 207 -6.35 -12.02 -7.73
C ASN A 207 -6.17 -12.12 -6.21
N PRO A 208 -7.20 -12.55 -5.47
CA PRO A 208 -7.05 -12.86 -4.04
C PRO A 208 -5.87 -13.80 -3.80
N GLY A 209 -4.97 -13.42 -2.88
CA GLY A 209 -3.71 -14.10 -2.61
C GLY A 209 -2.47 -13.47 -3.27
N ASN A 210 -2.61 -12.66 -4.33
CA ASN A 210 -1.52 -11.83 -4.84
C ASN A 210 -1.30 -10.55 -4.00
N SER A 211 -2.27 -10.17 -3.18
CA SER A 211 -2.15 -9.03 -2.27
C SER A 211 -0.93 -9.17 -1.37
N GLY A 212 -0.15 -8.10 -1.23
CA GLY A 212 1.11 -8.07 -0.51
C GLY A 212 2.32 -8.53 -1.32
N GLY A 213 2.13 -9.22 -2.45
CA GLY A 213 3.19 -9.63 -3.36
C GLY A 213 3.70 -8.46 -4.22
N PRO A 214 4.85 -8.64 -4.92
CA PRO A 214 5.45 -7.58 -5.70
C PRO A 214 4.81 -7.39 -7.07
N LEU A 215 4.75 -6.13 -7.52
CA LEU A 215 4.69 -5.73 -8.92
C LEU A 215 6.13 -5.43 -9.37
N VAL A 216 6.60 -6.11 -10.42
CA VAL A 216 8.01 -6.14 -10.84
C VAL A 216 8.14 -5.60 -12.26
N ASN A 217 9.14 -4.76 -12.54
CA ASN A 217 9.47 -4.35 -13.89
C ASN A 217 10.35 -5.40 -14.61
N VAL A 218 10.61 -5.20 -15.89
CA VAL A 218 11.43 -6.12 -16.71
C VAL A 218 12.92 -6.18 -16.33
N LYS A 219 13.38 -5.36 -15.39
CA LYS A 219 14.73 -5.41 -14.82
C LYS A 219 14.81 -6.28 -13.56
N GLY A 220 13.70 -6.94 -13.16
CA GLY A 220 13.60 -7.68 -11.90
C GLY A 220 13.55 -6.78 -10.67
N GLU A 221 13.13 -5.52 -10.81
CA GLU A 221 13.03 -4.56 -9.72
C GLU A 221 11.58 -4.44 -9.26
N VAL A 222 11.34 -4.54 -7.96
CA VAL A 222 10.01 -4.33 -7.36
C VAL A 222 9.69 -2.84 -7.36
N ILE A 223 8.62 -2.49 -8.06
CA ILE A 223 8.13 -1.12 -8.25
C ILE A 223 6.85 -0.82 -7.49
N GLY A 224 6.19 -1.85 -6.96
CA GLY A 224 4.98 -1.71 -6.16
C GLY A 224 4.63 -2.97 -5.38
N ILE A 225 3.70 -2.83 -4.44
CA ILE A 225 3.09 -3.90 -3.66
C ILE A 225 1.66 -4.08 -4.16
N ASN A 226 1.36 -5.26 -4.70
CA ASN A 226 0.02 -5.58 -5.20
C ASN A 226 -0.98 -5.48 -4.06
N THR A 227 -2.11 -4.84 -4.31
CA THR A 227 -3.23 -4.79 -3.38
C THR A 227 -4.53 -4.96 -4.13
N PHE A 228 -5.61 -5.30 -3.43
CA PHE A 228 -6.94 -5.45 -4.01
C PHE A 228 -7.78 -4.25 -3.61
N ILE A 229 -8.14 -3.42 -4.59
CA ILE A 229 -9.10 -2.34 -4.37
C ILE A 229 -10.48 -2.85 -4.78
N TYR A 230 -11.39 -2.89 -3.79
CA TYR A 230 -12.76 -3.30 -4.01
C TYR A 230 -13.50 -2.30 -4.90
N THR A 231 -13.85 -2.67 -6.12
CA THR A 231 -14.57 -1.86 -7.10
C THR A 231 -16.09 -2.04 -7.02
N GLY A 232 -16.68 -1.88 -5.83
CA GLY A 232 -18.13 -1.67 -5.68
C GLY A 232 -19.07 -2.85 -5.95
N SER A 233 -18.61 -4.05 -6.28
CA SER A 233 -19.47 -5.23 -6.50
C SER A 233 -19.11 -6.38 -5.58
N ARG A 234 -20.00 -6.68 -4.62
CA ARG A 234 -19.83 -7.75 -3.62
C ARG A 234 -19.75 -9.17 -4.23
N ASN A 235 -20.03 -9.37 -5.51
CA ASN A 235 -20.21 -10.70 -6.11
C ASN A 235 -19.19 -11.06 -7.20
N LYS A 236 -18.15 -10.25 -7.46
CA LYS A 236 -17.11 -10.59 -8.45
C LYS A 236 -15.80 -10.91 -7.74
N GLN A 237 -15.48 -12.19 -7.67
CA GLN A 237 -14.16 -12.68 -7.27
C GLN A 237 -13.29 -12.82 -8.52
N GLY A 238 -12.08 -12.23 -8.50
CA GLY A 238 -11.07 -12.35 -9.55
C GLY A 238 -10.85 -11.07 -10.36
N SER A 239 -9.74 -11.07 -11.09
CA SER A 239 -9.30 -9.93 -11.90
C SER A 239 -10.25 -9.66 -13.07
N ILE A 240 -10.51 -8.39 -13.32
CA ILE A 240 -11.25 -7.87 -14.48
C ILE A 240 -10.33 -7.10 -15.45
N GLY A 241 -8.99 -7.27 -15.33
CA GLY A 241 -8.02 -6.51 -16.10
C GLY A 241 -7.75 -5.11 -15.53
N ILE A 242 -8.13 -4.84 -14.29
CA ILE A 242 -7.86 -3.60 -13.57
C ILE A 242 -7.30 -3.97 -12.20
N GLY A 243 -5.99 -3.94 -12.08
CA GLY A 243 -5.24 -4.18 -10.84
C GLY A 243 -4.56 -2.92 -10.35
N PHE A 244 -4.26 -2.87 -9.06
CA PHE A 244 -3.58 -1.72 -8.44
C PHE A 244 -2.47 -2.21 -7.53
N ALA A 245 -1.40 -1.41 -7.47
CA ALA A 245 -0.30 -1.62 -6.56
C ALA A 245 0.07 -0.31 -5.83
N ILE A 246 0.47 -0.43 -4.57
CA ILE A 246 1.03 0.66 -3.77
C ILE A 246 2.45 0.92 -4.27
N PRO A 247 2.82 2.17 -4.64
CA PRO A 247 4.16 2.48 -5.15
C PRO A 247 5.26 2.10 -4.15
N MET A 248 6.35 1.52 -4.65
CA MET A 248 7.42 1.03 -3.79
C MET A 248 8.14 2.14 -3.04
N ASN A 249 8.32 3.33 -3.62
CA ASN A 249 8.90 4.48 -2.92
C ASN A 249 8.04 4.89 -1.72
N ARG A 250 6.70 4.80 -1.84
CA ARG A 250 5.78 5.03 -0.71
C ARG A 250 5.91 3.91 0.33
N ALA A 251 5.93 2.65 -0.10
CA ALA A 251 6.09 1.52 0.81
C ALA A 251 7.40 1.60 1.61
N LEU A 252 8.52 1.99 0.98
CA LEU A 252 9.81 2.14 1.67
C LEU A 252 9.80 3.25 2.74
N ARG A 253 9.09 4.36 2.51
CA ARG A 253 8.95 5.40 3.53
C ARG A 253 8.22 4.87 4.77
N ILE A 254 7.14 4.10 4.56
CA ILE A 254 6.38 3.44 5.64
C ILE A 254 7.26 2.43 6.37
N VAL A 255 7.93 1.54 5.63
CA VAL A 255 8.83 0.50 6.17
C VAL A 255 9.92 1.12 7.05
N LYS A 256 10.56 2.20 6.59
CA LYS A 256 11.60 2.88 7.36
C LYS A 256 11.08 3.36 8.72
N GLU A 257 9.89 3.88 8.77
CA GLU A 257 9.28 4.37 10.01
C GLU A 257 8.82 3.22 10.90
N LEU A 258 8.16 2.19 10.33
CA LEU A 258 7.77 0.99 11.08
C LEU A 258 8.99 0.28 11.68
N ARG A 259 10.08 0.12 10.91
CA ARG A 259 11.32 -0.49 11.38
C ARG A 259 11.95 0.27 12.55
N SER A 260 11.87 1.60 12.55
CA SER A 260 12.51 2.44 13.57
C SER A 260 11.64 2.67 14.80
N LYS A 261 10.31 2.72 14.65
CA LYS A 261 9.38 3.14 15.72
C LYS A 261 8.29 2.12 16.05
N GLY A 262 8.15 1.06 15.25
CA GLY A 262 7.06 0.07 15.37
C GLY A 262 5.67 0.60 14.99
N LYS A 263 5.54 1.89 14.71
CA LYS A 263 4.26 2.54 14.37
C LYS A 263 4.47 3.76 13.49
N ILE A 264 3.42 4.13 12.75
CA ILE A 264 3.39 5.37 11.97
C ILE A 264 2.81 6.50 12.82
N VAL A 265 3.53 7.62 12.87
CA VAL A 265 3.07 8.82 13.58
C VAL A 265 2.45 9.79 12.58
N ARG A 266 1.11 9.93 12.64
CA ARG A 266 0.34 10.86 11.78
C ARG A 266 -0.24 12.05 12.54
N GLY A 267 -0.18 12.01 13.87
CA GLY A 267 -0.63 13.14 14.68
C GLY A 267 0.25 14.36 14.41
N PHE A 268 -0.35 15.45 13.93
CA PHE A 268 0.34 16.71 13.66
C PHE A 268 -0.36 17.87 14.33
N ASN A 269 0.42 18.92 14.59
CA ASN A 269 -0.04 20.17 15.14
C ASN A 269 0.23 21.31 14.14
N LEU A 270 -0.79 22.10 13.86
CA LEU A 270 -0.65 23.33 13.06
C LEU A 270 -0.37 24.56 13.94
N GLY A 271 -0.82 24.49 15.19
CA GLY A 271 -0.71 25.60 16.13
C GLY A 271 -1.69 26.74 15.88
N ILE A 272 -2.83 26.45 15.22
CA ILE A 272 -3.88 27.45 14.98
C ILE A 272 -5.21 27.03 15.59
N ARG A 273 -5.99 28.03 16.02
CA ARG A 273 -7.44 27.93 16.14
C ARG A 273 -8.06 28.83 15.09
N GLY A 274 -9.12 28.39 14.45
CA GLY A 274 -9.76 29.12 13.39
C GLY A 274 -11.24 28.82 13.30
N GLN A 275 -11.94 29.63 12.54
CA GLN A 275 -13.36 29.47 12.23
C GLN A 275 -13.59 29.70 10.73
N SER A 276 -14.66 29.10 10.21
CA SER A 276 -15.04 29.30 8.82
C SER A 276 -15.37 30.77 8.56
N LEU A 277 -14.96 31.27 7.38
CA LEU A 277 -15.30 32.62 6.93
C LEU A 277 -16.78 32.68 6.59
N ASP A 278 -17.52 33.53 7.29
CA ASP A 278 -18.94 33.78 6.99
C ASP A 278 -19.12 34.86 5.91
N SER A 279 -20.26 34.82 5.24
CA SER A 279 -20.58 35.75 4.12
C SER A 279 -20.68 37.22 4.54
N ARG A 280 -20.95 37.52 5.81
CA ARG A 280 -21.02 38.89 6.33
C ARG A 280 -19.60 39.45 6.45
N THR A 281 -18.71 38.70 7.08
CA THR A 281 -17.29 39.06 7.24
C THR A 281 -16.59 39.19 5.88
N ALA A 282 -16.85 38.24 4.94
CA ALA A 282 -16.29 38.30 3.60
C ALA A 282 -16.67 39.62 2.87
N ARG A 283 -17.94 40.03 2.96
CA ARG A 283 -18.41 41.30 2.39
C ARG A 283 -17.78 42.51 3.06
N LEU A 284 -17.67 42.51 4.40
CA LEU A 284 -17.06 43.60 5.15
C LEU A 284 -15.59 43.79 4.75
N TRP A 285 -14.87 42.71 4.52
CA TRP A 285 -13.46 42.72 4.10
C TRP A 285 -13.28 42.82 2.58
N ARG A 286 -14.37 42.98 1.82
CA ARG A 286 -14.38 43.09 0.36
C ARG A 286 -13.67 41.89 -0.33
N MET A 287 -13.79 40.73 0.24
CA MET A 287 -13.25 39.51 -0.34
C MET A 287 -14.10 39.04 -1.53
N LYS A 288 -13.45 38.45 -2.54
CA LYS A 288 -14.11 37.93 -3.73
C LYS A 288 -14.84 36.60 -3.50
N SER A 289 -14.50 35.90 -2.43
CA SER A 289 -15.05 34.58 -2.03
C SER A 289 -15.38 34.58 -0.55
N ASN A 290 -16.38 33.82 -0.17
CA ASN A 290 -16.74 33.53 1.22
C ASN A 290 -16.19 32.22 1.71
N ASN A 291 -15.31 31.56 0.94
CA ASN A 291 -14.63 30.34 1.36
C ASN A 291 -13.28 30.68 1.99
N GLY A 292 -13.01 30.11 3.14
CA GLY A 292 -11.74 30.24 3.84
C GLY A 292 -11.87 30.00 5.33
N VAL A 293 -10.72 29.92 6.00
CA VAL A 293 -10.59 29.73 7.45
C VAL A 293 -9.91 30.92 8.05
N ILE A 294 -10.63 31.69 8.89
CA ILE A 294 -10.08 32.82 9.64
C ILE A 294 -9.25 32.29 10.80
N ILE A 295 -8.01 32.74 10.91
CA ILE A 295 -7.15 32.44 12.07
C ILE A 295 -7.57 33.29 13.26
N ALA A 296 -8.13 32.65 14.27
CA ALA A 296 -8.58 33.29 15.52
C ALA A 296 -7.49 33.29 16.61
N GLN A 297 -6.56 32.34 16.56
CA GLN A 297 -5.46 32.23 17.51
C GLN A 297 -4.30 31.45 16.91
N ILE A 298 -3.06 31.84 17.28
CA ILE A 298 -1.83 31.13 16.95
C ILE A 298 -1.10 30.83 18.27
N ALA A 299 -0.71 29.57 18.42
CA ALA A 299 0.08 29.15 19.57
C ALA A 299 1.55 29.63 19.40
N PRO A 300 2.16 30.21 20.42
CA PRO A 300 3.58 30.64 20.36
C PRO A 300 4.50 29.42 20.02
N ASN A 301 5.54 29.68 19.24
CA ASN A 301 6.54 28.71 18.78
C ASN A 301 5.97 27.54 17.94
N SER A 302 4.69 27.59 17.56
CA SER A 302 4.05 26.58 16.73
C SER A 302 4.50 26.65 15.26
N PRO A 303 4.16 25.64 14.45
CA PRO A 303 4.34 25.67 12.99
C PRO A 303 3.78 26.93 12.33
N ALA A 304 2.57 27.33 12.71
CA ALA A 304 1.93 28.55 12.19
C ALA A 304 2.70 29.84 12.55
N ASP A 305 3.19 29.93 13.78
CA ASP A 305 4.00 31.07 14.26
C ASP A 305 5.33 31.14 13.49
N LYS A 306 6.04 30.01 13.38
CA LYS A 306 7.28 29.89 12.59
C LYS A 306 7.08 30.22 11.11
N ALA A 307 5.91 29.88 10.55
CA ALA A 307 5.50 30.23 9.18
C ALA A 307 5.06 31.70 9.02
N LYS A 308 5.05 32.47 10.11
CA LYS A 308 4.63 33.91 10.16
C LYS A 308 3.18 34.09 9.70
N LEU A 309 2.32 33.14 10.06
CA LEU A 309 0.88 33.34 10.01
C LEU A 309 0.48 34.36 11.08
N GLN A 310 -0.63 35.06 10.88
CA GLN A 310 -1.07 36.14 11.79
C GLN A 310 -2.55 35.96 12.15
N TYR A 311 -2.93 36.50 13.28
CA TYR A 311 -4.33 36.70 13.66
C TYR A 311 -5.08 37.45 12.55
N MET A 312 -6.29 37.04 12.24
CA MET A 312 -7.12 37.56 11.16
C MET A 312 -6.66 37.22 9.72
N ASP A 313 -5.61 36.43 9.52
CA ASP A 313 -5.36 35.81 8.21
C ASP A 313 -6.54 34.90 7.84
N VAL A 314 -6.88 34.85 6.55
CA VAL A 314 -7.86 33.90 6.02
C VAL A 314 -7.14 32.90 5.13
N ILE A 315 -7.05 31.66 5.58
CA ILE A 315 -6.50 30.56 4.79
C ILE A 315 -7.51 30.24 3.68
N LEU A 316 -7.09 30.33 2.43
CA LEU A 316 -7.92 30.11 1.25
C LEU A 316 -7.69 28.72 0.65
N SER A 317 -6.45 28.24 0.67
CA SER A 317 -6.12 26.89 0.20
C SER A 317 -4.89 26.33 0.90
N VAL A 318 -4.84 25.00 1.00
CA VAL A 318 -3.70 24.22 1.44
C VAL A 318 -3.37 23.22 0.34
N GLU A 319 -2.09 23.09 -0.05
CA GLU A 319 -1.64 22.23 -1.17
C GLU A 319 -2.51 22.43 -2.42
N ASN A 320 -2.81 23.69 -2.77
CA ASN A 320 -3.66 24.12 -3.88
C ASN A 320 -5.12 23.64 -3.80
N LYS A 321 -5.55 22.98 -2.73
CA LYS A 321 -6.95 22.59 -2.49
C LYS A 321 -7.64 23.66 -1.65
N ASN A 322 -8.78 24.17 -2.13
CA ASN A 322 -9.55 25.20 -1.41
C ASN A 322 -10.07 24.64 -0.08
N VAL A 323 -10.10 25.50 0.94
CA VAL A 323 -10.60 25.17 2.29
C VAL A 323 -11.70 26.13 2.71
N SER A 324 -12.67 25.63 3.47
CA SER A 324 -13.77 26.39 4.07
C SER A 324 -13.88 26.18 5.57
N SER A 325 -13.23 25.16 6.10
CA SER A 325 -13.19 24.80 7.52
C SER A 325 -11.80 24.31 7.94
N LEU A 326 -11.53 24.29 9.25
CA LEU A 326 -10.34 23.63 9.79
C LEU A 326 -10.35 22.14 9.46
N GLN A 327 -11.52 21.52 9.44
CA GLN A 327 -11.68 20.11 9.09
C GLN A 327 -11.15 19.82 7.69
N ASP A 328 -11.43 20.68 6.69
CA ASP A 328 -10.91 20.53 5.33
C ASP A 328 -9.37 20.52 5.32
N ILE A 329 -8.74 21.36 6.17
CA ILE A 329 -7.27 21.40 6.28
C ILE A 329 -6.74 20.05 6.81
N TYR A 330 -7.36 19.51 7.86
CA TYR A 330 -6.98 18.23 8.43
C TYR A 330 -7.20 17.08 7.42
N GLU A 331 -8.32 17.11 6.70
CA GLU A 331 -8.63 16.11 5.66
C GLU A 331 -7.64 16.17 4.49
N ILE A 332 -7.25 17.36 4.02
CA ILE A 332 -6.25 17.52 2.97
C ILE A 332 -4.91 16.93 3.41
N ILE A 333 -4.48 17.22 4.64
CA ILE A 333 -3.21 16.71 5.17
C ILE A 333 -3.25 15.19 5.32
N ALA A 334 -4.37 14.65 5.83
CA ALA A 334 -4.56 13.21 5.97
C ALA A 334 -4.62 12.50 4.62
N VAL A 335 -5.40 13.06 3.67
CA VAL A 335 -5.54 12.51 2.32
C VAL A 335 -4.20 12.53 1.57
N LEU A 336 -3.35 13.52 1.75
CA LEU A 336 -2.02 13.59 1.16
C LEU A 336 -0.95 12.81 1.95
N ASP A 337 -1.35 12.07 3.00
CA ASP A 337 -0.46 11.33 3.92
C ASP A 337 0.74 12.18 4.39
N LEU A 338 0.49 13.48 4.62
CA LEU A 338 1.52 14.41 5.10
C LEU A 338 1.73 14.21 6.61
N ARG A 339 2.97 14.30 7.05
CA ARG A 339 3.42 13.88 8.37
C ARG A 339 4.21 14.98 9.08
N PRO A 340 4.45 14.85 10.37
CA PRO A 340 5.41 15.71 11.06
C PRO A 340 6.76 15.74 10.33
N GLY A 341 7.25 16.96 10.06
CA GLY A 341 8.43 17.21 9.24
C GLY A 341 8.14 17.60 7.79
N ASP A 342 6.97 17.28 7.26
CA ASP A 342 6.59 17.66 5.89
C ASP A 342 6.24 19.15 5.81
N ARG A 343 6.59 19.73 4.66
CA ARG A 343 6.30 21.12 4.33
C ARG A 343 5.02 21.21 3.52
N ILE A 344 4.07 22.02 4.00
CA ILE A 344 2.82 22.32 3.29
C ILE A 344 2.80 23.76 2.77
N SER A 345 2.18 23.95 1.62
CA SER A 345 1.93 25.27 1.05
C SER A 345 0.57 25.80 1.50
N ILE A 346 0.54 27.06 1.95
CA ILE A 346 -0.67 27.74 2.40
C ILE A 346 -0.82 29.02 1.60
N LYS A 347 -1.95 29.17 0.90
CA LYS A 347 -2.37 30.44 0.30
C LYS A 347 -3.34 31.13 1.25
N LEU A 348 -3.07 32.36 1.60
CA LEU A 348 -3.90 33.13 2.53
C LEU A 348 -4.19 34.53 1.99
N TRP A 349 -5.25 35.13 2.50
CA TRP A 349 -5.57 36.53 2.34
C TRP A 349 -5.22 37.28 3.64
N ARG A 350 -4.55 38.41 3.49
CA ARG A 350 -4.20 39.36 4.58
C ARG A 350 -4.37 40.76 4.09
N GLU A 351 -5.22 41.55 4.71
CA GLU A 351 -5.39 43.00 4.44
C GLU A 351 -5.49 43.35 2.94
N GLY A 352 -6.32 42.60 2.19
CA GLY A 352 -6.53 42.83 0.76
C GLY A 352 -5.51 42.17 -0.17
N ARG A 353 -4.50 41.46 0.35
CA ARG A 353 -3.44 40.83 -0.45
C ARG A 353 -3.47 39.31 -0.32
N ILE A 354 -3.13 38.63 -1.41
CA ILE A 354 -2.90 37.19 -1.39
C ILE A 354 -1.43 36.92 -1.09
N ILE A 355 -1.18 36.06 -0.13
CA ILE A 355 0.16 35.72 0.35
C ILE A 355 0.30 34.20 0.34
N ASN A 356 1.45 33.70 -0.11
CA ASN A 356 1.81 32.29 0.02
C ASN A 356 2.79 32.12 1.20
N ARG A 357 2.56 31.07 1.98
CA ARG A 357 3.41 30.68 3.10
C ARG A 357 3.67 29.18 3.02
N TYR A 358 4.77 28.77 3.64
CA TYR A 358 5.10 27.38 3.83
C TYR A 358 5.16 27.10 5.33
N LEU A 359 4.51 26.04 5.74
CA LEU A 359 4.48 25.59 7.11
C LEU A 359 5.06 24.17 7.17
N ILE A 360 5.91 23.90 8.17
CA ILE A 360 6.40 22.56 8.45
C ILE A 360 5.52 21.97 9.55
N LEU A 361 4.91 20.83 9.28
CA LEU A 361 4.09 20.11 10.26
C LEU A 361 4.96 19.71 11.47
N ASP A 362 4.44 19.86 12.68
CA ASP A 362 5.10 19.38 13.89
C ASP A 362 4.28 18.23 14.49
N SER A 363 4.91 17.37 15.29
CA SER A 363 4.21 16.32 16.03
C SER A 363 3.28 16.91 17.10
N LEU A 364 2.21 16.14 17.43
CA LEU A 364 1.33 16.47 18.55
C LEU A 364 2.07 16.37 19.88
#